data_92cb96ecabccb7881cea358b02e0376b
#
_entry.id   92cb96ecabccb7881cea358b02e0376b
#
_cell.length_a   1.000
_cell.length_b   1.000
_cell.length_c   1.000
_cell.angle_alpha   90.00
_cell.angle_beta   90.00
_cell.angle_gamma   90.00
#
_symmetry.space_group_name_H-M   'P 1'
#
loop_
_entity.id
_entity.type
_entity.pdbx_description
1 polymer ?
#
loop_
_entity_poly.entity_id
_entity_poly.type
_entity_poly.pdbx_seq_one_letter_code
_entity_poly.pdbx_strand_id
1 'polypeptide(L)'
;MRAGLNRDGGRRLDTLDFREAAVIGTAQSSALIPGISRDGVVMTAGLVRGLDNADAARYGFLLATPPILGAGISKLHDLTGPNGPGVRGAAVIAAVAAAVTAVITLRFLTRYFKHRNLIPFGLYCIGFGAFMTVFISVSGAP
;
A
#
# COMPACT_ATOMS: atom_id res chain seq x y z
N MET A 1 1.71 32.36 -8.12
CA MET A 1 0.91 31.16 -7.83
C MET A 1 1.49 30.46 -6.61
N ARG A 2 0.90 30.64 -5.43
CA ARG A 2 1.27 29.91 -4.23
C ARG A 2 0.44 28.61 -4.23
N ALA A 3 0.91 27.61 -4.95
CA ALA A 3 0.27 26.30 -5.02
C ALA A 3 0.48 25.56 -3.69
N GLY A 4 -0.61 25.43 -2.96
CA GLY A 4 -0.97 24.25 -2.22
C GLY A 4 0.05 23.58 -1.28
N LEU A 5 0.73 24.33 -0.42
CA LEU A 5 1.34 23.76 0.78
C LEU A 5 0.22 23.46 1.77
N ASN A 6 0.10 22.22 2.17
CA ASN A 6 -0.83 21.80 3.22
C ASN A 6 -0.38 22.42 4.56
N ARG A 7 -1.26 22.45 5.56
CA ARG A 7 -0.97 23.01 6.90
C ARG A 7 0.27 22.43 7.58
N ASP A 8 0.76 21.27 7.11
CA ASP A 8 1.96 20.58 7.61
C ASP A 8 3.21 20.80 6.75
N GLY A 9 3.18 21.72 5.79
CA GLY A 9 4.35 22.12 4.98
C GLY A 9 4.65 21.21 3.77
N GLY A 10 3.90 20.14 3.52
CA GLY A 10 4.06 19.25 2.37
C GLY A 10 3.25 19.71 1.14
N ARG A 11 3.67 19.27 -0.05
CA ARG A 11 2.94 19.49 -1.32
C ARG A 11 1.71 18.60 -1.37
N ARG A 12 0.66 19.11 -2.00
CA ARG A 12 -0.57 18.35 -2.24
C ARG A 12 -0.43 17.48 -3.50
N LEU A 13 -1.20 16.41 -3.55
CA LEU A 13 -1.23 15.48 -4.68
C LEU A 13 -1.62 16.14 -6.00
N ASP A 14 -2.49 17.16 -5.98
CA ASP A 14 -2.93 17.94 -7.14
C ASP A 14 -1.82 18.82 -7.76
N THR A 15 -0.70 18.99 -7.06
CA THR A 15 0.47 19.72 -7.54
C THR A 15 1.52 18.82 -8.20
N LEU A 16 1.28 17.51 -8.26
CA LEU A 16 2.21 16.55 -8.85
C LEU A 16 2.21 16.68 -10.38
N ASP A 17 3.40 16.90 -10.96
CA ASP A 17 3.56 16.90 -12.40
C ASP A 17 3.59 15.47 -12.95
N PHE A 18 3.21 15.30 -14.22
CA PHE A 18 3.19 14.01 -14.91
C PHE A 18 4.56 13.30 -14.87
N ARG A 19 5.64 14.06 -14.99
CA ARG A 19 7.01 13.51 -14.89
C ARG A 19 7.31 12.97 -13.51
N GLU A 20 6.91 13.68 -12.46
CA GLU A 20 7.09 13.25 -11.08
C GLU A 20 6.25 12.00 -10.80
N ALA A 21 5.00 11.98 -11.26
CA ALA A 21 4.13 10.82 -11.17
C ALA A 21 4.74 9.59 -11.88
N ALA A 22 5.34 9.78 -13.07
CA ALA A 22 6.02 8.73 -13.80
C ALA A 22 7.26 8.21 -13.03
N VAL A 23 8.04 9.08 -12.40
CA VAL A 23 9.19 8.67 -11.58
C VAL A 23 8.75 7.86 -10.36
N ILE A 24 7.68 8.26 -9.67
CA ILE A 24 7.16 7.49 -8.55
C ILE A 24 6.59 6.15 -9.05
N GLY A 25 5.90 6.15 -10.19
CA GLY A 25 5.38 4.95 -10.82
C GLY A 25 6.48 3.97 -11.24
N THR A 26 7.61 4.46 -11.77
CA THR A 26 8.76 3.60 -12.09
C THR A 26 9.47 3.09 -10.84
N ALA A 27 9.54 3.88 -9.77
CA ALA A 27 10.05 3.41 -8.48
C ALA A 27 9.26 2.20 -7.95
N GLN A 28 7.96 2.12 -8.25
CA GLN A 28 7.13 0.96 -7.92
C GLN A 28 7.64 -0.35 -8.53
N SER A 29 8.40 -0.31 -9.64
CA SER A 29 8.96 -1.52 -10.26
C SER A 29 9.96 -2.24 -9.33
N SER A 30 10.60 -1.53 -8.39
CA SER A 30 11.46 -2.15 -7.38
C SER A 30 10.69 -3.10 -6.44
N ALA A 31 9.40 -2.92 -6.31
CA ALA A 31 8.52 -3.79 -5.51
C ALA A 31 8.22 -5.15 -6.18
N LEU A 32 8.76 -5.42 -7.37
CA LEU A 32 8.80 -6.76 -7.95
C LEU A 32 9.79 -7.67 -7.21
N ILE A 33 10.71 -7.09 -6.45
CA ILE A 33 11.63 -7.86 -5.61
C ILE A 33 10.86 -8.37 -4.38
N PRO A 34 10.84 -9.68 -4.11
CA PRO A 34 10.16 -10.26 -2.96
C PRO A 34 10.61 -9.59 -1.65
N GLY A 35 9.65 -9.27 -0.79
CA GLY A 35 9.92 -8.61 0.50
C GLY A 35 9.89 -7.08 0.47
N ILE A 36 9.87 -6.44 -0.71
CA ILE A 36 9.73 -5.00 -0.82
C ILE A 36 8.24 -4.63 -0.87
N SER A 37 7.80 -3.81 0.08
CA SER A 37 6.44 -3.29 0.11
C SER A 37 6.21 -2.27 -1.01
N ARG A 38 5.34 -2.58 -1.96
CA ARG A 38 4.97 -1.68 -3.07
C ARG A 38 4.48 -0.32 -2.56
N ASP A 39 3.55 -0.35 -1.61
CA ASP A 39 2.98 0.88 -1.06
C ASP A 39 4.02 1.69 -0.27
N GLY A 40 4.92 1.00 0.43
CA GLY A 40 6.05 1.63 1.11
C GLY A 40 6.99 2.36 0.15
N VAL A 41 7.32 1.76 -0.98
CA VAL A 41 8.16 2.40 -2.02
C VAL A 41 7.49 3.63 -2.59
N VAL A 42 6.20 3.53 -2.96
CA VAL A 42 5.45 4.64 -3.56
C VAL A 42 5.29 5.78 -2.55
N MET A 43 4.95 5.49 -1.29
CA MET A 43 4.87 6.50 -0.24
C MET A 43 6.21 7.19 -0.02
N THR A 44 7.29 6.43 0.09
CA THR A 44 8.64 6.99 0.29
C THR A 44 9.06 7.87 -0.89
N ALA A 45 8.83 7.41 -2.12
CA ALA A 45 9.11 8.19 -3.32
C ALA A 45 8.28 9.49 -3.37
N GLY A 46 7.01 9.44 -2.97
CA GLY A 46 6.15 10.62 -2.84
C GLY A 46 6.66 11.61 -1.80
N LEU A 47 7.08 11.14 -0.63
CA LEU A 47 7.65 11.96 0.43
C LEU A 47 8.96 12.63 0.00
N VAL A 48 9.85 11.90 -0.70
CA VAL A 48 11.09 12.44 -1.26
C VAL A 48 10.80 13.56 -2.28
N ARG A 49 9.67 13.49 -2.97
CA ARG A 49 9.19 14.55 -3.86
C ARG A 49 8.45 15.69 -3.13
N GLY A 50 8.41 15.64 -1.81
CA GLY A 50 7.83 16.68 -0.96
C GLY A 50 6.32 16.60 -0.79
N LEU A 51 5.67 15.47 -1.14
CA LEU A 51 4.27 15.27 -0.82
C LEU A 51 4.06 15.20 0.69
N ASP A 52 2.89 15.65 1.15
CA ASP A 52 2.44 15.40 2.51
C ASP A 52 2.20 13.91 2.76
N ASN A 53 2.34 13.47 4.01
CA ASN A 53 2.17 12.06 4.43
C ASN A 53 0.82 11.46 3.99
N ALA A 54 -0.26 12.25 4.15
CA ALA A 54 -1.60 11.81 3.77
C ALA A 54 -1.75 11.68 2.26
N ASP A 55 -1.18 12.61 1.50
CA ASP A 55 -1.26 12.62 0.04
C ASP A 55 -0.32 11.61 -0.59
N ALA A 56 0.85 11.34 0.00
CA ALA A 56 1.73 10.24 -0.41
C ALA A 56 1.04 8.87 -0.22
N ALA A 57 0.35 8.67 0.91
CA ALA A 57 -0.43 7.45 1.15
C ALA A 57 -1.60 7.32 0.15
N ARG A 58 -2.35 8.41 -0.09
CA ARG A 58 -3.44 8.42 -1.08
C ARG A 58 -2.94 8.06 -2.47
N TYR A 59 -1.80 8.60 -2.87
CA TYR A 59 -1.21 8.29 -4.16
C TYR A 59 -0.83 6.82 -4.27
N GLY A 60 -0.24 6.23 -3.23
CA GLY A 60 0.06 4.80 -3.16
C GLY A 60 -1.19 3.94 -3.36
N PHE A 61 -2.30 4.26 -2.69
CA PHE A 61 -3.56 3.54 -2.84
C PHE A 61 -4.18 3.70 -4.24
N LEU A 62 -4.14 4.90 -4.81
CA LEU A 62 -4.62 5.14 -6.17
C LEU A 62 -3.81 4.33 -7.19
N LEU A 63 -2.48 4.30 -7.03
CA LEU A 63 -1.59 3.58 -7.94
C LEU A 63 -1.70 2.05 -7.78
N ALA A 64 -2.11 1.56 -6.61
CA ALA A 64 -2.36 0.15 -6.34
C ALA A 64 -3.67 -0.35 -6.98
N THR A 65 -4.65 0.52 -7.18
CA THR A 65 -6.00 0.16 -7.64
C THR A 65 -6.01 -0.54 -9.01
N PRO A 66 -5.35 -0.03 -10.09
CA PRO A 66 -5.39 -0.67 -11.39
C PRO A 66 -4.79 -2.09 -11.41
N PRO A 67 -3.61 -2.36 -10.83
CA PRO A 67 -3.05 -3.72 -10.78
C PRO A 67 -3.90 -4.69 -9.96
N ILE A 68 -4.49 -4.23 -8.85
CA ILE A 68 -5.36 -5.07 -8.02
C ILE A 68 -6.64 -5.41 -8.75
N LEU A 69 -7.26 -4.45 -9.44
CA LEU A 69 -8.43 -4.69 -10.27
C LEU A 69 -8.11 -5.66 -11.41
N GLY A 70 -6.97 -5.49 -12.10
CA GLY A 70 -6.53 -6.40 -13.16
C GLY A 70 -6.35 -7.83 -12.65
N ALA A 71 -5.69 -8.01 -11.52
CA ALA A 71 -5.53 -9.31 -10.88
C ALA A 71 -6.88 -9.92 -10.44
N GLY A 72 -7.79 -9.08 -9.91
CA GLY A 72 -9.13 -9.50 -9.52
C GLY A 72 -9.95 -10.01 -10.70
N ILE A 73 -9.95 -9.28 -11.82
CA ILE A 73 -10.64 -9.67 -13.05
C ILE A 73 -10.06 -10.99 -13.60
N SER A 74 -8.73 -11.13 -13.62
CA SER A 74 -8.08 -12.37 -14.07
C SER A 74 -8.49 -13.57 -13.23
N LYS A 75 -8.67 -13.39 -11.93
CA LYS A 75 -9.10 -14.43 -10.99
C LYS A 75 -10.60 -14.73 -11.02
N LEU A 76 -11.41 -13.86 -11.60
CA LEU A 76 -12.85 -14.11 -11.75
C LEU A 76 -13.13 -15.36 -12.58
N HIS A 77 -12.28 -15.64 -13.56
CA HIS A 77 -12.40 -16.85 -14.40
C HIS A 77 -12.26 -18.14 -13.58
N ASP A 78 -11.42 -18.15 -12.53
CA ASP A 78 -11.23 -19.31 -11.66
C ASP A 78 -12.51 -19.64 -10.85
N LEU A 79 -13.36 -18.65 -10.58
CA LEU A 79 -14.65 -18.84 -9.90
C LEU A 79 -15.74 -19.41 -10.82
N THR A 80 -15.55 -19.34 -12.13
CA THR A 80 -16.48 -19.89 -13.14
C THR A 80 -16.07 -21.29 -13.62
N GLY A 81 -14.86 -21.75 -13.25
CA GLY A 81 -14.32 -23.06 -13.60
C GLY A 81 -14.98 -24.24 -12.87
N PRO A 82 -14.52 -25.47 -13.12
CA PRO A 82 -15.09 -26.70 -12.57
C PRO A 82 -15.18 -26.74 -11.03
N ASN A 83 -14.26 -26.06 -10.35
CA ASN A 83 -14.21 -25.97 -8.89
C ASN A 83 -15.04 -24.78 -8.32
N GLY A 84 -15.67 -23.99 -9.19
CA GLY A 84 -16.38 -22.76 -8.82
C GLY A 84 -17.55 -22.93 -7.84
N PRO A 85 -18.43 -23.95 -7.99
CA PRO A 85 -19.62 -24.07 -7.15
C PRO A 85 -19.32 -24.21 -5.66
N GLY A 86 -18.24 -24.92 -5.29
CA GLY A 86 -17.85 -25.10 -3.88
C GLY A 86 -17.17 -23.89 -3.24
N VAL A 87 -16.58 -23.00 -4.05
CA VAL A 87 -15.73 -21.90 -3.57
C VAL A 87 -16.47 -20.55 -3.60
N ARG A 88 -17.54 -20.42 -4.39
CA ARG A 88 -18.26 -19.15 -4.58
C ARG A 88 -18.76 -18.51 -3.27
N GLY A 89 -19.37 -19.32 -2.41
CA GLY A 89 -19.88 -18.84 -1.12
C GLY A 89 -18.76 -18.30 -0.22
N ALA A 90 -17.70 -19.08 -0.09
CA ALA A 90 -16.53 -18.66 0.69
C ALA A 90 -15.85 -17.42 0.09
N ALA A 91 -15.74 -17.33 -1.24
CA ALA A 91 -15.17 -16.18 -1.94
C ALA A 91 -15.97 -14.89 -1.71
N VAL A 92 -17.31 -14.97 -1.73
CA VAL A 92 -18.18 -13.81 -1.46
C VAL A 92 -18.01 -13.34 -0.02
N ILE A 93 -18.03 -14.26 0.96
CA ILE A 93 -17.84 -13.93 2.37
C ILE A 93 -16.45 -13.29 2.58
N ALA A 94 -15.41 -13.90 2.01
CA ALA A 94 -14.05 -13.36 2.08
C ALA A 94 -13.95 -11.96 1.43
N ALA A 95 -14.58 -11.74 0.29
CA ALA A 95 -14.59 -10.45 -0.39
C ALA A 95 -15.28 -9.36 0.43
N VAL A 96 -16.43 -9.67 1.04
CA VAL A 96 -17.15 -8.75 1.93
C VAL A 96 -16.32 -8.43 3.18
N ALA A 97 -15.77 -9.45 3.83
CA ALA A 97 -14.90 -9.26 4.98
C ALA A 97 -13.67 -8.40 4.65
N ALA A 98 -13.02 -8.69 3.52
CA ALA A 98 -11.87 -7.91 3.03
C ALA A 98 -12.26 -6.46 2.73
N ALA A 99 -13.40 -6.21 2.08
CA ALA A 99 -13.88 -4.87 1.77
C ALA A 99 -14.16 -4.06 3.05
N VAL A 100 -14.86 -4.65 4.01
CA VAL A 100 -15.16 -4.00 5.30
C VAL A 100 -13.87 -3.68 6.05
N THR A 101 -12.96 -4.64 6.15
CA THR A 101 -11.66 -4.46 6.82
C THR A 101 -10.83 -3.39 6.12
N ALA A 102 -10.79 -3.39 4.79
CA ALA A 102 -10.07 -2.38 4.01
C ALA A 102 -10.62 -0.96 4.27
N VAL A 103 -11.95 -0.78 4.26
CA VAL A 103 -12.56 0.53 4.53
C VAL A 103 -12.22 1.03 5.93
N ILE A 104 -12.31 0.17 6.95
CA ILE A 104 -12.00 0.52 8.34
C ILE A 104 -10.52 0.90 8.45
N THR A 105 -9.64 0.05 7.92
CA THR A 105 -8.17 0.26 7.97
C THR A 105 -7.76 1.52 7.22
N LEU A 106 -8.30 1.76 6.02
CA LEU A 106 -7.99 2.96 5.24
C LEU A 106 -8.45 4.23 5.95
N ARG A 107 -9.66 4.24 6.52
CA ARG A 107 -10.15 5.39 7.29
C ARG A 107 -9.29 5.66 8.51
N PHE A 108 -8.92 4.61 9.25
CA PHE A 108 -8.05 4.71 10.39
C PHE A 108 -6.66 5.24 9.98
N LEU A 109 -6.04 4.65 8.96
CA LEU A 109 -4.70 4.98 8.51
C LEU A 109 -4.62 6.43 7.96
N THR A 110 -5.62 6.81 7.14
CA THR A 110 -5.69 8.18 6.60
C THR A 110 -5.85 9.22 7.72
N ARG A 111 -6.63 8.88 8.75
CA ARG A 111 -6.80 9.75 9.92
C ARG A 111 -5.55 9.81 10.80
N TYR A 112 -4.87 8.68 10.96
CA TYR A 112 -3.63 8.57 11.70
C TYR A 112 -2.50 9.40 11.05
N PHE A 113 -2.32 9.28 9.74
CA PHE A 113 -1.27 10.00 9.01
C PHE A 113 -1.49 11.51 8.89
N LYS A 114 -2.71 11.99 9.13
CA LYS A 114 -2.96 13.43 9.24
C LYS A 114 -2.32 14.10 10.46
N HIS A 115 -2.01 13.34 11.50
CA HIS A 115 -1.57 13.88 12.78
C HIS A 115 -0.29 13.23 13.34
N ARG A 116 0.24 12.18 12.69
CA ARG A 116 1.37 11.42 13.20
C ARG A 116 2.37 11.08 12.08
N ASN A 117 3.65 10.97 12.48
CA ASN A 117 4.75 10.60 11.59
C ASN A 117 4.79 9.09 11.35
N LEU A 118 5.43 8.68 10.25
CA LEU A 118 5.69 7.27 9.89
C LEU A 118 6.76 6.59 10.76
N ILE A 119 7.46 7.35 11.59
CA ILE A 119 8.58 6.86 12.42
C ILE A 119 8.19 5.66 13.31
N PRO A 120 7.04 5.64 14.02
CA PRO A 120 6.66 4.49 14.84
C PRO A 120 6.47 3.20 14.02
N PHE A 121 5.96 3.35 12.80
CA PHE A 121 5.80 2.22 11.87
C PHE A 121 7.15 1.68 11.40
N GLY A 122 8.09 2.56 11.06
CA GLY A 122 9.45 2.18 10.68
C GLY A 122 10.18 1.45 11.81
N LEU A 123 10.08 1.96 13.04
CA LEU A 123 10.67 1.31 14.22
C LEU A 123 10.06 -0.08 14.48
N TYR A 124 8.74 -0.20 14.35
CA TYR A 124 8.07 -1.50 14.47
C TYR A 124 8.56 -2.49 13.41
N CYS A 125 8.64 -2.08 12.15
CA CYS A 125 9.10 -2.94 11.06
C CYS A 125 10.57 -3.39 11.26
N ILE A 126 11.44 -2.49 11.69
CA ILE A 126 12.85 -2.82 11.98
C ILE A 126 12.93 -3.79 13.16
N GLY A 127 12.24 -3.48 14.27
CA GLY A 127 12.25 -4.32 15.47
C GLY A 127 11.68 -5.71 15.21
N PHE A 128 10.53 -5.79 14.54
CA PHE A 128 9.89 -7.06 14.21
C PHE A 128 10.69 -7.85 13.17
N GLY A 129 11.26 -7.19 12.16
CA GLY A 129 12.11 -7.81 11.17
C GLY A 129 13.39 -8.39 11.78
N ALA A 130 14.05 -7.64 12.66
CA ALA A 130 15.22 -8.12 13.38
C ALA A 130 14.87 -9.31 14.30
N PHE A 131 13.75 -9.19 15.05
CA PHE A 131 13.27 -10.29 15.89
C PHE A 131 13.00 -11.56 15.10
N MET A 132 12.29 -11.46 13.96
CA MET A 132 11.99 -12.63 13.12
C MET A 132 13.25 -13.23 12.49
N THR A 133 14.20 -12.40 12.07
CA THR A 133 15.47 -12.89 11.53
C THR A 133 16.23 -13.70 12.56
N VAL A 134 16.35 -13.19 13.79
CA VAL A 134 16.99 -13.90 14.90
C VAL A 134 16.23 -15.18 15.25
N PHE A 135 14.90 -15.09 15.35
CA PHE A 135 14.03 -16.22 15.68
C PHE A 135 14.20 -17.38 14.68
N ILE A 136 14.16 -17.08 13.37
CA ILE A 136 14.34 -18.08 12.31
C ILE A 136 15.75 -18.67 12.36
N SER A 137 16.77 -17.83 12.58
CA SER A 137 18.17 -18.28 12.66
C SER A 137 18.41 -19.22 13.86
N VAL A 138 17.75 -18.99 14.99
CA VAL A 138 17.87 -19.78 16.21
C VAL A 138 16.99 -21.03 16.17
N SER A 139 15.78 -20.91 15.59
CA SER A 139 14.81 -22.02 15.53
C SER A 139 15.15 -23.07 14.48
N GLY A 140 16.17 -22.85 13.62
CA GLY A 140 16.59 -23.78 12.59
C GLY A 140 15.47 -24.20 11.62
N ALA A 141 14.43 -23.37 11.48
CA ALA A 141 13.34 -23.65 10.54
C ALA A 141 13.87 -23.53 9.10
N PRO A 142 13.72 -24.56 8.27
CA PRO A 142 14.14 -24.54 6.87
C PRO A 142 13.37 -23.52 6.04
#